data_7ff155a660e63c5d65f508eb8ce97435
#
_entry.id   7ff155a660e63c5d65f508eb8ce97435
#
_cell.length_a   1.000
_cell.length_b   1.000
_cell.length_c   1.000
_cell.angle_alpha   90.00
_cell.angle_beta   90.00
_cell.angle_gamma   90.00
#
_symmetry.space_group_name_H-M   'P 1'
#
loop_
_entity.id
_entity.type
_entity.pdbx_description
1 polymer ?
#
loop_
_entity_poly.entity_id
_entity_poly.type
_entity_poly.pdbx_seq_one_letter_code
_entity_poly.pdbx_strand_id
1 'polypeptide(L)'
;MEVTTLIRTVGLDLLKPALPQRQLDGHKGTFGKLLIVGGAVGYTGAPYLTASAAARTGCGLVSLGVPKTIWPIEAAKCVSAMPFPLPEKNGMLAGRALPQSLEKLDGCDVLALGPGLGRSRETARLVWELLKTEKPLVLDADGINALSGHIDLLDARRGRPTVLTPHEVEFARIGGDLSCGDRERAAQDFAMAHGCVLVLKGHRTVTASPEGDVLVNTTGGSGLAKGGSGDVLTGVIASLMAQRADALRAAAVGVWLHGRAGDLAEQELTAYSVTPEDVVRKLPDAIREILE
;
A
#
# COMPACT_ATOMS: atom_id res chain seq x y z
N MET A 1 -7.97 13.84 -30.32
CA MET A 1 -6.51 13.64 -30.24
C MET A 1 -6.32 12.28 -29.56
N GLU A 2 -5.83 11.29 -30.28
CA GLU A 2 -5.39 10.03 -29.66
C GLU A 2 -4.19 10.36 -28.76
N VAL A 3 -4.37 10.22 -27.47
CA VAL A 3 -3.25 10.27 -26.52
C VAL A 3 -2.47 8.97 -26.74
N THR A 4 -1.34 9.08 -27.41
CA THR A 4 -0.42 7.93 -27.54
C THR A 4 0.08 7.60 -26.15
N THR A 5 -0.45 6.55 -25.55
CA THR A 5 -0.02 6.06 -24.23
C THR A 5 1.43 5.62 -24.32
N LEU A 6 2.31 6.32 -23.60
CA LEU A 6 3.71 5.90 -23.49
C LEU A 6 3.83 4.85 -22.37
N ILE A 7 3.72 3.58 -22.75
CA ILE A 7 3.95 2.47 -21.81
C ILE A 7 5.45 2.32 -21.61
N ARG A 8 5.90 2.46 -20.35
CA ARG A 8 7.31 2.30 -19.97
C ARG A 8 7.46 1.15 -18.95
N THR A 9 8.60 0.50 -18.98
CA THR A 9 9.00 -0.39 -17.87
C THR A 9 9.68 0.40 -16.76
N VAL A 10 9.56 -0.08 -15.53
CA VAL A 10 10.24 0.54 -14.38
C VAL A 10 11.75 0.32 -14.52
N GLY A 11 12.51 1.39 -14.70
CA GLY A 11 13.95 1.39 -14.91
C GLY A 11 14.71 2.15 -13.81
N LEU A 12 16.05 2.13 -13.87
CA LEU A 12 16.94 2.76 -12.88
C LEU A 12 16.71 4.28 -12.74
N ASP A 13 16.25 4.95 -13.80
CA ASP A 13 15.88 6.36 -13.80
C ASP A 13 14.73 6.70 -12.83
N LEU A 14 13.85 5.74 -12.58
CA LEU A 14 12.78 5.85 -11.59
C LEU A 14 13.20 5.32 -10.20
N LEU A 15 14.01 4.25 -10.16
CA LEU A 15 14.37 3.55 -8.93
C LEU A 15 15.22 4.41 -7.99
N LYS A 16 16.34 4.96 -8.50
CA LYS A 16 17.28 5.73 -7.67
C LYS A 16 16.65 6.97 -7.02
N PRO A 17 15.88 7.81 -7.73
CA PRO A 17 15.27 9.00 -7.13
C PRO A 17 14.15 8.71 -6.12
N ALA A 18 13.61 7.48 -6.07
CA ALA A 18 12.58 7.11 -5.09
C ALA A 18 13.15 6.77 -3.72
N LEU A 19 14.44 6.45 -3.65
CA LEU A 19 15.14 6.17 -2.40
C LEU A 19 15.92 7.42 -1.98
N PRO A 20 15.41 8.21 -1.02
CA PRO A 20 16.09 9.43 -0.61
C PRO A 20 17.46 9.10 0.01
N GLN A 21 18.46 9.89 -0.35
CA GLN A 21 19.79 9.77 0.27
C GLN A 21 19.66 10.02 1.78
N ARG A 22 20.10 9.05 2.57
CA ARG A 22 20.09 9.16 4.04
C ARG A 22 21.26 9.97 4.51
N GLN A 23 20.97 11.14 5.09
CA GLN A 23 21.96 12.01 5.71
C GLN A 23 22.44 11.41 7.04
N LEU A 24 23.71 11.59 7.35
CA LEU A 24 24.32 11.03 8.57
C LEU A 24 23.71 11.61 9.85
N ASP A 25 23.26 12.86 9.82
CA ASP A 25 22.60 13.57 10.92
C ASP A 25 21.08 13.42 10.94
N GLY A 26 20.53 12.58 10.03
CA GLY A 26 19.10 12.33 9.95
C GLY A 26 18.55 11.63 11.20
N HIS A 27 17.37 12.03 11.65
CA HIS A 27 16.66 11.42 12.78
C HIS A 27 15.36 10.73 12.31
N LYS A 28 14.73 9.94 13.18
CA LYS A 28 13.51 9.18 12.84
C LYS A 28 12.37 10.01 12.22
N GLY A 29 12.24 11.28 12.57
CA GLY A 29 11.25 12.18 11.99
C GLY A 29 11.59 12.64 10.56
N THR A 30 12.88 12.62 10.16
CA THR A 30 13.33 13.00 8.82
C THR A 30 12.88 11.97 7.77
N PHE A 31 12.78 10.70 8.16
CA PHE A 31 12.48 9.58 7.26
C PHE A 31 11.00 9.18 7.27
N GLY A 32 10.14 10.11 7.66
CA GLY A 32 8.70 9.99 7.55
C GLY A 32 8.02 9.25 8.70
N LYS A 33 6.72 9.55 8.84
CA LYS A 33 5.84 8.99 9.86
C LYS A 33 4.61 8.41 9.18
N LEU A 34 4.40 7.12 9.33
CA LEU A 34 3.30 6.38 8.74
C LEU A 34 2.29 5.98 9.81
N LEU A 35 1.00 6.23 9.54
CA LEU A 35 -0.09 5.59 10.24
C LEU A 35 -0.66 4.46 9.37
N ILE A 36 -0.74 3.26 9.93
CA ILE A 36 -1.46 2.13 9.34
C ILE A 36 -2.72 1.92 10.16
N VAL A 37 -3.87 1.81 9.50
CA VAL A 37 -5.16 1.44 10.12
C VAL A 37 -5.66 0.17 9.45
N GLY A 38 -5.69 -0.92 10.20
CA GLY A 38 -5.98 -2.24 9.65
C GLY A 38 -6.24 -3.30 10.73
N GLY A 39 -6.38 -4.54 10.28
CA GLY A 39 -6.56 -5.69 11.14
C GLY A 39 -7.97 -5.91 11.64
N ALA A 40 -8.28 -7.18 11.86
CA ALA A 40 -9.50 -7.68 12.51
C ALA A 40 -9.19 -9.02 13.17
N VAL A 41 -10.11 -9.53 13.99
CA VAL A 41 -10.06 -10.91 14.47
C VAL A 41 -10.04 -11.85 13.26
N GLY A 42 -9.04 -12.76 13.20
CA GLY A 42 -8.78 -13.62 12.06
C GLY A 42 -7.84 -13.03 10.99
N TYR A 43 -7.52 -11.73 11.04
CA TYR A 43 -6.66 -11.05 10.06
C TYR A 43 -5.50 -10.29 10.70
N THR A 44 -4.87 -10.90 11.71
CA THR A 44 -3.71 -10.28 12.41
C THR A 44 -2.40 -10.33 11.61
N GLY A 45 -2.34 -11.10 10.52
CA GLY A 45 -1.16 -11.14 9.64
C GLY A 45 -1.01 -9.89 8.80
N ALA A 46 -2.11 -9.39 8.23
CA ALA A 46 -2.12 -8.27 7.30
C ALA A 46 -1.51 -6.98 7.89
N PRO A 47 -1.97 -6.45 9.03
CA PRO A 47 -1.40 -5.24 9.62
C PRO A 47 0.06 -5.42 10.04
N TYR A 48 0.44 -6.61 10.54
CA TYR A 48 1.81 -6.94 10.88
C TYR A 48 2.74 -6.90 9.66
N LEU A 49 2.36 -7.55 8.55
CA LEU A 49 3.15 -7.58 7.31
C LEU A 49 3.31 -6.18 6.73
N THR A 50 2.24 -5.39 6.69
CA THR A 50 2.28 -3.99 6.24
C THR A 50 3.25 -3.16 7.08
N ALA A 51 3.17 -3.28 8.40
CA ALA A 51 4.04 -2.53 9.31
C ALA A 51 5.51 -2.96 9.22
N SER A 52 5.75 -4.28 9.11
CA SER A 52 7.09 -4.85 8.97
C SER A 52 7.74 -4.43 7.66
N ALA A 53 7.00 -4.47 6.54
CA ALA A 53 7.46 -4.02 5.24
C ALA A 53 7.77 -2.52 5.24
N ALA A 54 6.91 -1.70 5.84
CA ALA A 54 7.14 -0.26 5.95
C ALA A 54 8.43 0.06 6.74
N ALA A 55 8.67 -0.61 7.85
CA ALA A 55 9.89 -0.44 8.64
C ALA A 55 11.14 -0.88 7.86
N ARG A 56 11.08 -2.00 7.13
CA ARG A 56 12.18 -2.52 6.30
C ARG A 56 12.48 -1.64 5.09
N THR A 57 11.49 -0.94 4.56
CA THR A 57 11.65 0.01 3.44
C THR A 57 12.17 1.38 3.92
N GLY A 58 12.33 1.57 5.23
CA GLY A 58 13.05 2.72 5.78
C GLY A 58 12.20 3.81 6.38
N CYS A 59 10.89 3.67 6.53
CA CYS A 59 10.07 4.63 7.25
C CYS A 59 10.59 4.85 8.68
N GLY A 60 10.73 6.10 9.09
CA GLY A 60 11.32 6.46 10.37
C GLY A 60 10.46 6.13 11.59
N LEU A 61 9.14 6.24 11.46
CA LEU A 61 8.17 5.91 12.51
C LEU A 61 6.92 5.25 11.88
N VAL A 62 6.56 4.07 12.37
CA VAL A 62 5.36 3.33 11.94
C VAL A 62 4.43 3.16 13.12
N SER A 63 3.26 3.81 13.07
CA SER A 63 2.15 3.62 14.02
C SER A 63 1.12 2.67 13.43
N LEU A 64 0.59 1.74 14.24
CA LEU A 64 -0.32 0.71 13.77
C LEU A 64 -1.59 0.71 14.63
N GLY A 65 -2.68 1.25 14.10
CA GLY A 65 -4.01 1.26 14.74
C GLY A 65 -4.79 -0.01 14.42
N VAL A 66 -5.12 -0.79 15.44
CA VAL A 66 -5.80 -2.09 15.30
C VAL A 66 -6.94 -2.23 16.30
N PRO A 67 -7.93 -3.11 16.07
CA PRO A 67 -8.95 -3.44 17.05
C PRO A 67 -8.35 -3.80 18.42
N LYS A 68 -8.94 -3.30 19.49
CA LYS A 68 -8.46 -3.52 20.87
C LYS A 68 -8.24 -5.01 21.19
N THR A 69 -9.12 -5.89 20.69
CA THR A 69 -9.03 -7.34 20.91
C THR A 69 -7.76 -7.97 20.35
N ILE A 70 -7.26 -7.48 19.19
CA ILE A 70 -6.04 -8.03 18.57
C ILE A 70 -4.78 -7.22 18.94
N TRP A 71 -4.91 -6.08 19.60
CA TRP A 71 -3.77 -5.25 19.98
C TRP A 71 -2.68 -5.99 20.77
N PRO A 72 -2.98 -6.85 21.77
CA PRO A 72 -1.94 -7.60 22.48
C PRO A 72 -1.16 -8.54 21.57
N ILE A 73 -1.82 -9.10 20.55
CA ILE A 73 -1.20 -9.97 19.54
C ILE A 73 -0.23 -9.15 18.68
N GLU A 74 -0.68 -7.99 18.20
CA GLU A 74 0.15 -7.11 17.38
C GLU A 74 1.32 -6.51 18.19
N ALA A 75 1.10 -6.16 19.45
CA ALA A 75 2.15 -5.69 20.34
C ALA A 75 3.24 -6.75 20.59
N ALA A 76 2.87 -8.03 20.63
CA ALA A 76 3.82 -9.12 20.75
C ALA A 76 4.60 -9.39 19.46
N LYS A 77 3.99 -9.17 18.27
CA LYS A 77 4.63 -9.39 16.98
C LYS A 77 5.53 -8.22 16.53
N CYS A 78 5.10 -7.00 16.81
CA CYS A 78 5.75 -5.79 16.32
C CYS A 78 6.85 -5.31 17.27
N VAL A 79 8.10 -5.34 16.82
CA VAL A 79 9.23 -4.76 17.55
C VAL A 79 9.54 -3.34 17.04
N SER A 80 9.49 -3.13 15.73
CA SER A 80 9.88 -1.86 15.10
C SER A 80 8.70 -0.91 14.85
N ALA A 81 7.47 -1.40 14.83
CA ALA A 81 6.26 -0.60 14.73
C ALA A 81 5.61 -0.42 16.12
N MET A 82 4.75 0.59 16.24
CA MET A 82 4.07 0.97 17.48
C MET A 82 2.57 0.69 17.38
N PRO A 83 2.11 -0.54 17.71
CA PRO A 83 0.68 -0.86 17.74
C PRO A 83 -0.04 -0.13 18.87
N PHE A 84 -1.24 0.37 18.58
CA PHE A 84 -2.13 0.96 19.59
C PHE A 84 -3.58 0.50 19.39
N PRO A 85 -4.35 0.37 20.49
CA PRO A 85 -5.70 -0.13 20.42
C PRO A 85 -6.68 0.94 19.94
N LEU A 86 -7.55 0.57 19.02
CA LEU A 86 -8.66 1.37 18.53
C LEU A 86 -10.00 0.74 18.96
N PRO A 87 -11.07 1.56 19.16
CA PRO A 87 -12.42 1.08 19.41
C PRO A 87 -12.92 0.12 18.33
N GLU A 88 -13.54 -0.95 18.77
CA GLU A 88 -14.01 -2.04 17.90
C GLU A 88 -15.47 -2.43 18.17
N LYS A 89 -16.02 -3.22 17.23
CA LYS A 89 -17.27 -3.94 17.36
C LYS A 89 -17.14 -5.29 16.65
N ASN A 90 -17.39 -6.38 17.36
CA ASN A 90 -17.31 -7.75 16.84
C ASN A 90 -15.94 -8.08 16.22
N GLY A 91 -14.84 -7.63 16.84
CA GLY A 91 -13.48 -7.91 16.39
C GLY A 91 -13.02 -7.12 15.16
N MET A 92 -13.78 -6.12 14.70
CA MET A 92 -13.44 -5.21 13.61
C MET A 92 -13.48 -3.76 14.10
N LEU A 93 -12.76 -2.87 13.45
CA LEU A 93 -12.79 -1.44 13.78
C LEU A 93 -14.20 -0.87 13.62
N ALA A 94 -14.62 -0.08 14.62
CA ALA A 94 -15.92 0.58 14.62
C ALA A 94 -15.79 2.07 14.24
N GLY A 95 -16.89 2.69 13.79
CA GLY A 95 -16.92 4.12 13.46
C GLY A 95 -16.45 5.03 14.60
N ARG A 96 -16.62 4.63 15.87
CA ARG A 96 -16.10 5.34 17.05
C ARG A 96 -14.56 5.33 17.17
N ALA A 97 -13.84 4.59 16.31
CA ALA A 97 -12.39 4.67 16.21
C ALA A 97 -11.90 5.94 15.49
N LEU A 98 -12.79 6.65 14.79
CA LEU A 98 -12.45 7.81 13.97
C LEU A 98 -11.71 8.93 14.73
N PRO A 99 -12.19 9.44 15.89
CA PRO A 99 -11.50 10.54 16.57
C PRO A 99 -10.05 10.21 16.93
N GLN A 100 -9.81 9.03 17.51
CA GLN A 100 -8.47 8.60 17.89
C GLN A 100 -7.58 8.34 16.66
N SER A 101 -8.16 7.84 15.56
CA SER A 101 -7.43 7.66 14.30
C SER A 101 -7.00 9.00 13.70
N LEU A 102 -7.87 10.01 13.70
CA LEU A 102 -7.56 11.36 13.22
C LEU A 102 -6.52 12.06 14.09
N GLU A 103 -6.64 11.99 15.41
CA GLU A 103 -5.65 12.52 16.35
C GLU A 103 -4.26 11.93 16.08
N LYS A 104 -4.18 10.60 15.87
CA LYS A 104 -2.91 9.95 15.56
C LYS A 104 -2.38 10.35 14.18
N LEU A 105 -3.28 10.49 13.20
CA LEU A 105 -2.95 10.86 11.82
C LEU A 105 -2.39 12.28 11.70
N ASP A 106 -2.84 13.20 12.55
CA ASP A 106 -2.35 14.58 12.55
C ASP A 106 -0.82 14.64 12.68
N GLY A 107 -0.25 13.81 13.54
CA GLY A 107 1.18 13.67 13.72
C GLY A 107 1.92 12.81 12.68
N CYS A 108 1.22 12.29 11.64
CA CYS A 108 1.78 11.43 10.60
C CYS A 108 1.79 12.12 9.24
N ASP A 109 2.66 11.64 8.35
CA ASP A 109 2.82 12.16 6.98
C ASP A 109 1.91 11.42 5.99
N VAL A 110 1.66 10.13 6.20
CA VAL A 110 0.91 9.24 5.28
C VAL A 110 -0.03 8.33 6.08
N LEU A 111 -1.18 8.00 5.49
CA LEU A 111 -2.11 6.97 5.95
C LEU A 111 -2.06 5.76 5.03
N ALA A 112 -1.86 4.55 5.57
CA ALA A 112 -2.15 3.29 4.90
C ALA A 112 -3.41 2.70 5.52
N LEU A 113 -4.43 2.41 4.71
CA LEU A 113 -5.75 2.03 5.16
C LEU A 113 -6.26 0.82 4.42
N GLY A 114 -6.69 -0.23 5.13
CA GLY A 114 -7.36 -1.35 4.49
C GLY A 114 -6.86 -2.75 4.82
N PRO A 115 -5.55 -2.99 5.02
CA PRO A 115 -5.03 -4.34 5.24
C PRO A 115 -5.76 -5.07 6.38
N GLY A 116 -6.49 -6.14 6.04
CA GLY A 116 -7.18 -6.99 7.00
C GLY A 116 -8.28 -6.33 7.84
N LEU A 117 -8.87 -5.22 7.40
CA LEU A 117 -9.93 -4.50 8.16
C LEU A 117 -11.19 -5.33 8.41
N GLY A 118 -11.44 -6.34 7.58
CA GLY A 118 -12.73 -7.03 7.55
C GLY A 118 -13.85 -6.16 6.98
N ARG A 119 -15.00 -6.78 6.70
CA ARG A 119 -16.13 -6.15 6.03
C ARG A 119 -17.31 -6.01 6.97
N SER A 120 -17.54 -4.80 7.45
CA SER A 120 -18.74 -4.43 8.18
C SER A 120 -19.19 -3.02 7.79
N ARG A 121 -20.47 -2.71 8.04
CA ARG A 121 -20.98 -1.35 7.81
C ARG A 121 -20.26 -0.31 8.66
N GLU A 122 -19.86 -0.66 9.87
CA GLU A 122 -19.12 0.22 10.79
C GLU A 122 -17.71 0.49 10.26
N THR A 123 -17.02 -0.57 9.78
CA THR A 123 -15.69 -0.45 9.18
C THR A 123 -15.73 0.39 7.90
N ALA A 124 -16.73 0.15 7.03
CA ALA A 124 -16.89 0.95 5.82
C ALA A 124 -17.10 2.45 6.15
N ARG A 125 -17.93 2.78 7.14
CA ARG A 125 -18.13 4.17 7.59
C ARG A 125 -16.83 4.80 8.09
N LEU A 126 -16.02 4.06 8.85
CA LEU A 126 -14.71 4.54 9.29
C LEU A 126 -13.80 4.84 8.09
N VAL A 127 -13.76 3.96 7.10
CA VAL A 127 -13.00 4.18 5.85
C VAL A 127 -13.48 5.44 5.13
N TRP A 128 -14.81 5.61 4.94
CA TRP A 128 -15.38 6.78 4.27
C TRP A 128 -15.01 8.10 4.94
N GLU A 129 -15.00 8.12 6.28
CA GLU A 129 -14.61 9.32 7.02
C GLU A 129 -13.09 9.58 6.95
N LEU A 130 -12.26 8.53 7.02
CA LEU A 130 -10.81 8.65 6.87
C LEU A 130 -10.39 9.07 5.45
N LEU A 131 -11.18 8.74 4.44
CA LEU A 131 -10.95 9.21 3.06
C LEU A 131 -11.07 10.74 2.91
N LYS A 132 -11.73 11.42 3.83
CA LYS A 132 -11.85 12.90 3.80
C LYS A 132 -10.58 13.62 4.24
N THR A 133 -9.57 12.90 4.76
CA THR A 133 -8.30 13.51 5.18
C THR A 133 -7.54 14.15 4.01
N GLU A 134 -6.79 15.21 4.29
CA GLU A 134 -5.87 15.84 3.32
C GLU A 134 -4.54 15.08 3.20
N LYS A 135 -4.26 14.15 4.11
CA LYS A 135 -2.99 13.39 4.10
C LYS A 135 -2.89 12.48 2.88
N PRO A 136 -1.67 12.29 2.35
CA PRO A 136 -1.38 11.23 1.39
C PRO A 136 -1.88 9.88 1.89
N LEU A 137 -2.42 9.06 0.97
CA LEU A 137 -3.13 7.82 1.30
C LEU A 137 -2.69 6.66 0.40
N VAL A 138 -2.46 5.51 1.01
CA VAL A 138 -2.45 4.21 0.34
C VAL A 138 -3.66 3.42 0.79
N LEU A 139 -4.53 3.05 -0.16
CA LEU A 139 -5.75 2.29 0.08
C LEU A 139 -5.63 0.88 -0.52
N ASP A 140 -5.84 -0.15 0.30
CA ASP A 140 -5.71 -1.55 -0.12
C ASP A 140 -6.85 -2.42 0.43
N ALA A 141 -7.05 -3.57 -0.16
CA ALA A 141 -7.88 -4.65 0.35
C ALA A 141 -9.30 -4.19 0.75
N ASP A 142 -9.67 -4.36 2.04
CA ASP A 142 -11.01 -4.00 2.50
C ASP A 142 -11.26 -2.48 2.51
N GLY A 143 -10.19 -1.67 2.51
CA GLY A 143 -10.29 -0.24 2.26
C GLY A 143 -10.80 0.07 0.85
N ILE A 144 -10.29 -0.65 -0.17
CA ILE A 144 -10.78 -0.56 -1.55
C ILE A 144 -12.21 -1.10 -1.64
N ASN A 145 -12.49 -2.25 -1.01
CA ASN A 145 -13.82 -2.82 -1.00
C ASN A 145 -14.89 -1.86 -0.44
N ALA A 146 -14.53 -0.97 0.48
CA ALA A 146 -15.44 0.04 1.04
C ALA A 146 -15.85 1.12 0.02
N LEU A 147 -15.14 1.28 -1.09
CA LEU A 147 -15.49 2.19 -2.20
C LEU A 147 -16.57 1.61 -3.14
N SER A 148 -16.93 0.33 -3.02
CA SER A 148 -17.96 -0.27 -3.86
C SER A 148 -19.31 0.46 -3.68
N GLY A 149 -19.82 1.07 -4.75
CA GLY A 149 -21.00 1.94 -4.73
C GLY A 149 -20.78 3.33 -4.13
N HIS A 150 -19.54 3.71 -3.83
CA HIS A 150 -19.15 4.98 -3.22
C HIS A 150 -17.87 5.57 -3.85
N ILE A 151 -17.72 5.42 -5.15
CA ILE A 151 -16.51 5.87 -5.88
C ILE A 151 -16.34 7.39 -5.85
N ASP A 152 -17.42 8.13 -5.67
CA ASP A 152 -17.45 9.58 -5.46
C ASP A 152 -16.57 10.04 -4.30
N LEU A 153 -16.35 9.20 -3.30
CA LEU A 153 -15.42 9.45 -2.20
C LEU A 153 -13.97 9.49 -2.67
N LEU A 154 -13.61 8.71 -3.68
CA LEU A 154 -12.30 8.78 -4.32
C LEU A 154 -12.18 10.03 -5.18
N ASP A 155 -13.22 10.36 -5.95
CA ASP A 155 -13.26 11.55 -6.79
C ASP A 155 -13.09 12.83 -5.96
N ALA A 156 -13.67 12.86 -4.76
CA ALA A 156 -13.50 13.96 -3.81
C ALA A 156 -12.06 14.15 -3.31
N ARG A 157 -11.17 13.16 -3.54
CA ARG A 157 -9.74 13.23 -3.22
C ARG A 157 -8.87 13.75 -4.37
N ARG A 158 -9.45 14.06 -5.51
CA ARG A 158 -8.70 14.57 -6.68
C ARG A 158 -7.76 15.71 -6.26
N GLY A 159 -6.51 15.63 -6.69
CA GLY A 159 -5.44 16.55 -6.31
C GLY A 159 -4.73 16.23 -4.99
N ARG A 160 -5.20 15.23 -4.22
CA ARG A 160 -4.52 14.72 -3.03
C ARG A 160 -3.78 13.42 -3.38
N PRO A 161 -2.50 13.24 -2.99
CA PRO A 161 -1.75 12.03 -3.30
C PRO A 161 -2.48 10.79 -2.77
N THR A 162 -2.96 9.95 -3.69
CA THR A 162 -3.76 8.75 -3.36
C THR A 162 -3.31 7.59 -4.24
N VAL A 163 -2.93 6.47 -3.63
CA VAL A 163 -2.56 5.23 -4.30
C VAL A 163 -3.57 4.15 -3.93
N LEU A 164 -4.14 3.49 -4.94
CA LEU A 164 -4.96 2.29 -4.78
C LEU A 164 -4.20 1.06 -5.29
N THR A 165 -4.30 -0.07 -4.59
CA THR A 165 -3.60 -1.31 -4.93
C THR A 165 -4.55 -2.49 -5.18
N PRO A 166 -5.56 -2.37 -6.06
CA PRO A 166 -6.51 -3.46 -6.28
C PRO A 166 -5.89 -4.64 -7.04
N HIS A 167 -6.30 -5.85 -6.72
CA HIS A 167 -6.27 -6.96 -7.66
C HIS A 167 -7.51 -6.88 -8.58
N GLU A 168 -7.57 -7.70 -9.65
CA GLU A 168 -8.61 -7.59 -10.68
C GLU A 168 -10.05 -7.64 -10.14
N VAL A 169 -10.30 -8.48 -9.13
CA VAL A 169 -11.65 -8.59 -8.53
C VAL A 169 -12.00 -7.35 -7.70
N GLU A 170 -11.04 -6.76 -6.99
CA GLU A 170 -11.24 -5.49 -6.28
C GLU A 170 -11.43 -4.35 -7.27
N PHE A 171 -10.65 -4.34 -8.35
CA PHE A 171 -10.76 -3.36 -9.42
C PHE A 171 -12.16 -3.36 -10.05
N ALA A 172 -12.67 -4.53 -10.41
CA ALA A 172 -14.02 -4.66 -10.94
C ALA A 172 -15.11 -4.18 -9.95
N ARG A 173 -14.93 -4.41 -8.63
CA ARG A 173 -15.92 -3.95 -7.61
C ARG A 173 -16.03 -2.45 -7.51
N ILE A 174 -14.98 -1.72 -7.80
CA ILE A 174 -14.96 -0.26 -7.74
C ILE A 174 -15.23 0.39 -9.09
N GLY A 175 -15.66 -0.38 -10.08
CA GLY A 175 -16.05 0.11 -11.42
C GLY A 175 -14.95 0.02 -12.47
N GLY A 176 -13.83 -0.66 -12.20
CA GLY A 176 -12.81 -0.93 -13.20
C GLY A 176 -13.29 -1.95 -14.23
N ASP A 177 -12.99 -1.71 -15.50
CA ASP A 177 -13.39 -2.55 -16.63
C ASP A 177 -12.20 -3.19 -17.33
N LEU A 178 -12.16 -4.52 -17.32
CA LEU A 178 -11.13 -5.34 -18.01
C LEU A 178 -11.70 -6.06 -19.23
N SER A 179 -12.92 -5.75 -19.66
CA SER A 179 -13.59 -6.44 -20.77
C SER A 179 -12.89 -6.28 -22.13
N CYS A 180 -12.14 -5.18 -22.31
CA CYS A 180 -11.35 -4.94 -23.51
C CYS A 180 -10.07 -5.79 -23.62
N GLY A 181 -9.67 -6.51 -22.57
CA GLY A 181 -8.45 -7.33 -22.51
C GLY A 181 -7.14 -6.52 -22.40
N ASP A 182 -7.21 -5.18 -22.36
CA ASP A 182 -6.07 -4.28 -22.23
C ASP A 182 -6.01 -3.73 -20.80
N ARG A 183 -5.16 -4.33 -19.97
CA ARG A 183 -5.00 -3.97 -18.55
C ARG A 183 -4.37 -2.61 -18.36
N GLU A 184 -3.44 -2.26 -19.24
CA GLU A 184 -2.71 -1.00 -19.25
C GLU A 184 -3.68 0.16 -19.49
N ARG A 185 -4.51 0.04 -20.52
CA ARG A 185 -5.53 1.03 -20.84
C ARG A 185 -6.59 1.13 -19.75
N ALA A 186 -7.09 0.01 -19.25
CA ALA A 186 -8.09 0.01 -18.19
C ALA A 186 -7.57 0.70 -16.91
N ALA A 187 -6.31 0.45 -16.55
CA ALA A 187 -5.67 1.10 -15.40
C ALA A 187 -5.49 2.61 -15.64
N GLN A 188 -5.08 3.01 -16.84
CA GLN A 188 -4.91 4.41 -17.23
C GLN A 188 -6.24 5.16 -17.17
N ASP A 189 -7.27 4.64 -17.84
CA ASP A 189 -8.58 5.27 -17.91
C ASP A 189 -9.17 5.47 -16.51
N PHE A 190 -9.05 4.47 -15.63
CA PHE A 190 -9.50 4.57 -14.24
C PHE A 190 -8.70 5.62 -13.44
N ALA A 191 -7.37 5.60 -13.52
CA ALA A 191 -6.51 6.54 -12.80
C ALA A 191 -6.81 7.99 -13.18
N MET A 192 -6.96 8.26 -14.48
CA MET A 192 -7.32 9.58 -15.02
C MET A 192 -8.74 9.99 -14.60
N ALA A 193 -9.71 9.07 -14.71
CA ALA A 193 -11.11 9.34 -14.36
C ALA A 193 -11.27 9.71 -12.89
N HIS A 194 -10.53 9.06 -11.99
CA HIS A 194 -10.68 9.22 -10.54
C HIS A 194 -9.56 10.04 -9.87
N GLY A 195 -8.56 10.51 -10.62
CA GLY A 195 -7.51 11.38 -10.09
C GLY A 195 -6.61 10.72 -9.05
N CYS A 196 -6.29 9.44 -9.22
CA CYS A 196 -5.47 8.66 -8.30
C CYS A 196 -4.36 7.90 -9.03
N VAL A 197 -3.36 7.45 -8.31
CA VAL A 197 -2.43 6.44 -8.81
C VAL A 197 -3.05 5.06 -8.57
N LEU A 198 -3.14 4.27 -9.63
CA LEU A 198 -3.67 2.90 -9.58
C LEU A 198 -2.55 1.89 -9.78
N VAL A 199 -2.44 0.93 -8.87
CA VAL A 199 -1.57 -0.24 -8.96
C VAL A 199 -2.45 -1.47 -9.21
N LEU A 200 -2.68 -1.83 -10.45
CA LEU A 200 -3.47 -3.02 -10.82
C LEU A 200 -2.60 -4.27 -10.68
N LYS A 201 -2.77 -4.94 -9.54
CA LYS A 201 -1.97 -6.14 -9.17
C LYS A 201 -2.22 -7.31 -10.11
N GLY A 202 -1.17 -8.08 -10.40
CA GLY A 202 -1.19 -9.29 -11.23
C GLY A 202 0.19 -9.59 -11.79
N HIS A 203 0.30 -10.61 -12.66
CA HIS A 203 1.51 -10.81 -13.43
C HIS A 203 1.76 -9.56 -14.27
N ARG A 204 2.98 -8.99 -14.22
CA ARG A 204 3.29 -7.69 -14.82
C ARG A 204 2.37 -6.58 -14.29
N THR A 205 2.41 -6.36 -12.98
CA THR A 205 1.62 -5.31 -12.32
C THR A 205 1.73 -3.98 -13.07
N VAL A 206 0.58 -3.35 -13.31
CA VAL A 206 0.48 -2.06 -14.00
C VAL A 206 0.31 -0.95 -12.97
N THR A 207 1.11 0.11 -13.08
CA THR A 207 0.94 1.33 -12.31
C THR A 207 0.58 2.47 -13.25
N ALA A 208 -0.56 3.11 -13.03
CA ALA A 208 -1.06 4.22 -13.83
C ALA A 208 -1.21 5.48 -12.99
N SER A 209 -0.90 6.65 -13.58
CA SER A 209 -1.04 7.95 -12.93
C SER A 209 -2.30 8.71 -13.39
N PRO A 210 -2.78 9.69 -12.60
CA PRO A 210 -3.87 10.56 -13.02
C PRO A 210 -3.53 11.45 -14.21
N GLU A 211 -2.25 11.62 -14.54
CA GLU A 211 -1.77 12.36 -15.70
C GLU A 211 -1.70 11.50 -16.98
N GLY A 212 -1.93 10.17 -16.85
CA GLY A 212 -1.95 9.23 -17.96
C GLY A 212 -0.65 8.47 -18.20
N ASP A 213 0.35 8.58 -17.31
CA ASP A 213 1.54 7.71 -17.39
C ASP A 213 1.17 6.26 -17.05
N VAL A 214 1.76 5.31 -17.76
CA VAL A 214 1.60 3.87 -17.53
C VAL A 214 2.95 3.21 -17.40
N LEU A 215 3.18 2.54 -16.28
CA LEU A 215 4.40 1.82 -15.95
C LEU A 215 4.09 0.34 -15.72
N VAL A 216 4.82 -0.53 -16.41
CA VAL A 216 4.66 -1.99 -16.27
C VAL A 216 5.86 -2.56 -15.52
N ASN A 217 5.58 -3.28 -14.45
CA ASN A 217 6.61 -3.95 -13.66
C ASN A 217 7.00 -5.31 -14.28
N THR A 218 8.28 -5.62 -14.23
CA THR A 218 8.85 -6.87 -14.78
C THR A 218 9.42 -7.80 -13.72
N THR A 219 9.41 -7.41 -12.44
CA THR A 219 9.89 -8.23 -11.32
C THR A 219 8.75 -8.97 -10.64
N GLY A 220 9.06 -10.03 -9.94
CA GLY A 220 8.12 -10.85 -9.17
C GLY A 220 7.57 -12.04 -9.95
N GLY A 221 7.73 -13.22 -9.36
CA GLY A 221 7.27 -14.51 -9.86
C GLY A 221 6.02 -15.03 -9.15
N SER A 222 5.71 -16.30 -9.42
CA SER A 222 4.56 -17.03 -8.85
C SER A 222 4.67 -17.27 -7.35
N GLY A 223 5.85 -17.17 -6.76
CA GLY A 223 6.06 -17.23 -5.31
C GLY A 223 5.30 -16.13 -4.54
N LEU A 224 5.00 -15.02 -5.20
CA LEU A 224 4.19 -13.93 -4.64
C LEU A 224 2.67 -14.19 -4.65
N ALA A 225 2.20 -15.24 -5.31
CA ALA A 225 0.77 -15.58 -5.38
C ALA A 225 0.27 -16.23 -4.07
N LYS A 226 0.43 -15.52 -2.95
CA LYS A 226 0.05 -15.96 -1.59
C LYS A 226 -0.65 -14.85 -0.82
N GLY A 227 -1.54 -15.25 0.10
CA GLY A 227 -2.16 -14.29 1.03
C GLY A 227 -1.10 -13.57 1.86
N GLY A 228 -1.22 -12.24 1.96
CA GLY A 228 -0.25 -11.41 2.67
C GLY A 228 0.75 -10.67 1.77
N SER A 229 0.99 -11.13 0.52
CA SER A 229 1.90 -10.44 -0.40
C SER A 229 1.45 -9.01 -0.72
N GLY A 230 0.15 -8.78 -0.89
CA GLY A 230 -0.42 -7.43 -1.08
C GLY A 230 -0.20 -6.52 0.12
N ASP A 231 -0.29 -7.07 1.34
CA ASP A 231 -0.07 -6.31 2.57
C ASP A 231 1.38 -5.81 2.67
N VAL A 232 2.35 -6.64 2.24
CA VAL A 232 3.77 -6.24 2.12
C VAL A 232 3.92 -5.11 1.13
N LEU A 233 3.32 -5.21 -0.07
CA LEU A 233 3.37 -4.16 -1.10
C LEU A 233 2.82 -2.83 -0.57
N THR A 234 1.68 -2.87 0.12
CA THR A 234 1.06 -1.68 0.74
C THR A 234 2.03 -1.01 1.72
N GLY A 235 2.72 -1.78 2.56
CA GLY A 235 3.73 -1.28 3.48
C GLY A 235 4.92 -0.63 2.79
N VAL A 236 5.42 -1.23 1.71
CA VAL A 236 6.52 -0.69 0.89
C VAL A 236 6.14 0.66 0.27
N ILE A 237 4.99 0.72 -0.42
CA ILE A 237 4.52 1.95 -1.08
C ILE A 237 4.31 3.07 -0.05
N ALA A 238 3.60 2.77 1.04
CA ALA A 238 3.31 3.75 2.09
C ALA A 238 4.60 4.28 2.76
N SER A 239 5.61 3.42 2.93
CA SER A 239 6.92 3.82 3.44
C SER A 239 7.65 4.81 2.51
N LEU A 240 7.65 4.54 1.21
CA LEU A 240 8.28 5.43 0.22
C LEU A 240 7.56 6.80 0.17
N MET A 241 6.22 6.80 0.20
CA MET A 241 5.45 8.05 0.28
C MET A 241 5.74 8.81 1.57
N ALA A 242 5.85 8.14 2.72
CA ALA A 242 6.20 8.77 3.99
C ALA A 242 7.60 9.39 3.94
N GLN A 243 8.53 8.80 3.18
CA GLN A 243 9.86 9.31 2.91
C GLN A 243 9.90 10.35 1.78
N ARG A 244 8.75 10.90 1.38
CA ARG A 244 8.59 12.01 0.44
C ARG A 244 8.72 11.67 -1.05
N ALA A 245 8.73 10.39 -1.44
CA ALA A 245 8.55 10.05 -2.84
C ALA A 245 7.14 10.47 -3.29
N ASP A 246 7.00 11.00 -4.50
CA ASP A 246 5.69 11.25 -5.08
C ASP A 246 4.90 9.95 -5.27
N ALA A 247 3.57 10.04 -5.36
CA ALA A 247 2.70 8.88 -5.35
C ALA A 247 2.97 7.89 -6.50
N LEU A 248 3.20 8.38 -7.73
CA LEU A 248 3.49 7.52 -8.88
C LEU A 248 4.82 6.79 -8.71
N ARG A 249 5.87 7.54 -8.33
CA ARG A 249 7.19 6.96 -8.12
C ARG A 249 7.19 5.98 -6.95
N ALA A 250 6.56 6.32 -5.82
CA ALA A 250 6.42 5.43 -4.67
C ALA A 250 5.71 4.13 -5.04
N ALA A 251 4.64 4.21 -5.83
CA ALA A 251 3.90 3.05 -6.31
C ALA A 251 4.74 2.18 -7.25
N ALA A 252 5.32 2.76 -8.31
CA ALA A 252 6.09 2.02 -9.30
C ALA A 252 7.35 1.35 -8.70
N VAL A 253 8.10 2.10 -7.89
CA VAL A 253 9.30 1.57 -7.22
C VAL A 253 8.94 0.60 -6.11
N GLY A 254 7.83 0.84 -5.41
CA GLY A 254 7.30 -0.10 -4.41
C GLY A 254 6.94 -1.45 -5.03
N VAL A 255 6.29 -1.45 -6.20
CA VAL A 255 5.97 -2.67 -6.95
C VAL A 255 7.24 -3.39 -7.40
N TRP A 256 8.24 -2.65 -7.90
CA TRP A 256 9.51 -3.23 -8.31
C TRP A 256 10.26 -3.86 -7.13
N LEU A 257 10.41 -3.14 -6.01
CA LEU A 257 11.07 -3.64 -4.80
C LEU A 257 10.40 -4.89 -4.24
N HIS A 258 9.07 -4.89 -4.18
CA HIS A 258 8.29 -6.04 -3.73
C HIS A 258 8.49 -7.24 -4.65
N GLY A 259 8.42 -7.02 -5.97
CA GLY A 259 8.67 -8.07 -6.96
C GLY A 259 10.09 -8.61 -6.87
N ARG A 260 11.09 -7.72 -6.83
CA ARG A 260 12.50 -8.11 -6.76
C ARG A 260 12.84 -8.85 -5.47
N ALA A 261 12.31 -8.40 -4.33
CA ALA A 261 12.44 -9.12 -3.06
C ALA A 261 11.81 -10.52 -3.14
N GLY A 262 10.68 -10.66 -3.84
CA GLY A 262 10.06 -11.95 -4.14
C GLY A 262 10.97 -12.84 -4.98
N ASP A 263 11.56 -12.32 -6.06
CA ASP A 263 12.50 -13.06 -6.91
C ASP A 263 13.72 -13.57 -6.13
N LEU A 264 14.29 -12.70 -5.26
CA LEU A 264 15.42 -13.08 -4.40
C LEU A 264 15.04 -14.17 -3.38
N ALA A 265 13.84 -14.09 -2.82
CA ALA A 265 13.33 -15.12 -1.92
C ALA A 265 13.07 -16.44 -2.66
N GLU A 266 12.53 -16.38 -3.89
CA GLU A 266 12.25 -17.54 -4.73
C GLU A 266 13.53 -18.26 -5.16
N GLN A 267 14.61 -17.52 -5.46
CA GLN A 267 15.93 -18.10 -5.77
C GLN A 267 16.52 -18.89 -4.59
N GLU A 268 16.24 -18.48 -3.34
CA GLU A 268 16.73 -19.16 -2.15
C GLU A 268 15.81 -20.31 -1.71
N LEU A 269 14.49 -20.14 -1.77
CA LEU A 269 13.49 -21.01 -1.12
C LEU A 269 12.59 -21.76 -2.09
N THR A 270 12.64 -21.48 -3.39
CA THR A 270 11.68 -21.89 -4.45
C THR A 270 10.32 -21.18 -4.35
N ALA A 271 9.61 -21.06 -5.48
CA ALA A 271 8.27 -20.46 -5.57
C ALA A 271 7.23 -21.11 -4.62
N TYR A 272 7.40 -22.41 -4.33
CA TYR A 272 6.49 -23.13 -3.43
C TYR A 272 6.60 -22.69 -1.98
N SER A 273 7.80 -22.34 -1.53
CA SER A 273 8.11 -22.14 -0.11
C SER A 273 8.15 -20.67 0.31
N VAL A 274 8.29 -19.74 -0.63
CA VAL A 274 8.30 -18.29 -0.33
C VAL A 274 7.03 -17.88 0.42
N THR A 275 7.22 -17.16 1.52
CA THR A 275 6.14 -16.54 2.30
C THR A 275 6.25 -15.01 2.25
N PRO A 276 5.20 -14.25 2.59
CA PRO A 276 5.29 -12.79 2.66
C PRO A 276 6.38 -12.29 3.62
N GLU A 277 6.66 -13.03 4.70
CA GLU A 277 7.73 -12.74 5.65
C GLU A 277 9.11 -12.88 5.00
N ASP A 278 9.29 -13.82 4.07
CA ASP A 278 10.52 -13.96 3.30
C ASP A 278 10.73 -12.75 2.38
N VAL A 279 9.66 -12.28 1.74
CA VAL A 279 9.68 -11.05 0.93
C VAL A 279 10.13 -9.86 1.79
N VAL A 280 9.55 -9.69 2.99
CA VAL A 280 9.96 -8.65 3.95
C VAL A 280 11.44 -8.77 4.31
N ARG A 281 11.95 -10.00 4.50
CA ARG A 281 13.37 -10.24 4.79
C ARG A 281 14.30 -9.88 3.63
N LYS A 282 13.84 -10.01 2.37
CA LYS A 282 14.61 -9.73 1.16
C LYS A 282 14.50 -8.27 0.67
N LEU A 283 13.61 -7.46 1.24
CA LEU A 283 13.55 -6.02 0.90
C LEU A 283 14.91 -5.29 1.04
N PRO A 284 15.73 -5.52 2.09
CA PRO A 284 17.04 -4.89 2.19
C PRO A 284 17.99 -5.25 1.04
N ASP A 285 17.93 -6.50 0.53
CA ASP A 285 18.76 -6.94 -0.57
C ASP A 285 18.31 -6.26 -1.88
N ALA A 286 17.01 -6.21 -2.15
CA ALA A 286 16.46 -5.49 -3.30
C ALA A 286 16.75 -3.97 -3.26
N ILE A 287 16.74 -3.34 -2.09
CA ILE A 287 17.12 -1.93 -1.91
C ILE A 287 18.62 -1.74 -2.21
N ARG A 288 19.47 -2.65 -1.76
CA ARG A 288 20.91 -2.59 -2.01
C ARG A 288 21.23 -2.58 -3.51
N GLU A 289 20.54 -3.40 -4.31
CA GLU A 289 20.70 -3.43 -5.77
C GLU A 289 20.39 -2.08 -6.45
N ILE A 290 19.53 -1.25 -5.86
CA ILE A 290 19.24 0.09 -6.39
C ILE A 290 20.36 1.10 -5.99
N LEU A 291 20.95 0.92 -4.81
CA LEU A 291 21.93 1.86 -4.26
C LEU A 291 23.33 1.65 -4.80
N GLU A 292 23.64 0.44 -5.25
CA GLU A 292 24.88 0.08 -5.97
C GLU A 292 24.80 0.52 -7.44
#